data_5ff8828789ea41b602af1ad2718dcc79
#
_entry.id   5ff8828789ea41b602af1ad2718dcc79
#
_cell.length_a   1.000
_cell.length_b   1.000
_cell.length_c   1.000
_cell.angle_alpha   90.00
_cell.angle_beta   90.00
_cell.angle_gamma   90.00
#
_symmetry.space_group_name_H-M   'P 1'
#
loop_
_entity.id
_entity.type
_entity.pdbx_description
1 polymer ?
#
loop_
_entity_poly.entity_id
_entity_poly.type
_entity_poly.pdbx_seq_one_letter_code
_entity_poly.pdbx_strand_id
1 'polypeptide(L)'
;MPRYFIHMAYNGSRYHGYQIQPHSNSVQATVEQCLSLKLGQTISITGCGRTDTGVHARNYYAHFDIEQELKDTEMLAHQMNAFLPEDIVIYRIWQVAPEMHARFNAVSRTYHYYITRTKNPFHTNDAYFLYGDLDIAKMQEAANILFEYDDFTSFSKVHTQVKTNNCKIMEARWFEQDGLLVFRIKADRFLRNMVRAIVGTLLEIGKGRMTLEEFRAVIERKDRCEAGTSVPAHALFLEEVEYRQMDSPAGNGKNIRSECGGGNGFQPVSSSTAACQQKQMPPFPKGNLIKSLNLKS
;
A
#
# COMPACT_ATOMS: atom_id res chain seq x y z
N MET A 1 12.33 29.24 7.34
CA MET A 1 13.07 27.95 7.43
C MET A 1 12.88 27.21 6.13
N PRO A 2 13.95 26.73 5.49
CA PRO A 2 13.85 25.84 4.34
C PRO A 2 13.07 24.58 4.66
N ARG A 3 12.17 24.17 3.75
CA ARG A 3 11.38 22.94 3.85
C ARG A 3 11.86 21.92 2.86
N TYR A 4 11.98 20.68 3.31
CA TYR A 4 12.39 19.53 2.51
C TYR A 4 11.34 18.44 2.50
N PHE A 5 11.11 17.85 1.33
CA PHE A 5 10.35 16.61 1.20
C PHE A 5 11.31 15.42 1.22
N ILE A 6 10.79 14.33 1.76
CA ILE A 6 11.40 13.00 1.76
C ILE A 6 10.46 12.09 1.00
N HIS A 7 10.96 11.43 -0.04
CA HIS A 7 10.29 10.32 -0.71
C HIS A 7 10.89 9.01 -0.21
N MET A 8 10.06 8.11 0.32
CA MET A 8 10.50 6.87 0.95
C MET A 8 9.54 5.72 0.68
N ALA A 9 10.03 4.49 0.90
CA ALA A 9 9.20 3.30 1.01
C ALA A 9 9.49 2.59 2.33
N TYR A 10 8.52 1.77 2.79
CA TYR A 10 8.71 0.92 3.95
C TYR A 10 7.83 -0.33 3.93
N ASN A 11 8.39 -1.41 4.48
CA ASN A 11 7.64 -2.59 4.88
C ASN A 11 7.16 -2.39 6.32
N GLY A 12 5.84 -2.28 6.50
CA GLY A 12 5.22 -1.95 7.78
C GLY A 12 5.11 -3.11 8.78
N SER A 13 5.54 -4.33 8.42
CA SER A 13 5.31 -5.55 9.21
C SER A 13 5.86 -5.46 10.63
N ARG A 14 6.97 -4.75 10.84
CA ARG A 14 7.64 -4.58 12.15
C ARG A 14 7.22 -3.31 12.90
N TYR A 15 6.24 -2.54 12.37
CA TYR A 15 5.87 -1.24 12.91
C TYR A 15 4.41 -1.19 13.34
N HIS A 16 4.17 -0.47 14.43
CA HIS A 16 2.81 -0.14 14.90
C HIS A 16 2.19 1.01 14.09
N GLY A 17 2.43 1.01 12.76
CA GLY A 17 2.02 2.02 11.82
C GLY A 17 3.04 3.13 11.62
N TYR A 18 2.65 4.13 10.82
CA TYR A 18 3.54 5.23 10.50
C TYR A 18 3.77 6.18 11.69
N GLN A 19 2.69 6.64 12.34
CA GLN A 19 2.76 7.74 13.31
C GLN A 19 3.31 7.30 14.66
N ILE A 20 4.13 8.16 15.28
CA ILE A 20 4.62 8.00 16.64
C ILE A 20 3.45 7.81 17.62
N GLN A 21 3.57 6.79 18.45
CA GLN A 21 2.67 6.47 19.55
C GLN A 21 3.50 6.12 20.80
N PRO A 22 3.01 6.40 22.02
CA PRO A 22 3.72 6.01 23.24
C PRO A 22 4.04 4.52 23.26
N HIS A 23 5.26 4.18 23.66
CA HIS A 23 5.73 2.79 23.87
C HIS A 23 5.63 1.87 22.65
N SER A 24 5.61 2.40 21.44
CA SER A 24 5.57 1.57 20.23
C SER A 24 6.54 2.02 19.14
N ASN A 25 7.12 1.04 18.46
CA ASN A 25 7.96 1.28 17.30
C ASN A 25 7.10 1.79 16.13
N SER A 26 7.52 2.87 15.49
CA SER A 26 6.82 3.46 14.34
C SER A 26 7.82 3.89 13.27
N VAL A 27 7.37 3.89 12.01
CA VAL A 27 8.19 4.35 10.89
C VAL A 27 8.67 5.79 11.10
N GLN A 28 7.77 6.66 11.55
CA GLN A 28 8.09 8.08 11.83
C GLN A 28 9.22 8.22 12.86
N ALA A 29 9.15 7.51 13.99
CA ALA A 29 10.17 7.59 15.03
C ALA A 29 11.55 7.12 14.51
N THR A 30 11.58 6.04 13.74
CA THR A 30 12.80 5.49 13.15
C THR A 30 13.45 6.48 12.18
N VAL A 31 12.65 7.10 11.31
CA VAL A 31 13.15 8.09 10.35
C VAL A 31 13.57 9.39 11.04
N GLU A 32 12.81 9.88 12.01
CA GLU A 32 13.17 11.09 12.80
C GLU A 32 14.45 10.90 13.57
N GLN A 33 14.63 9.75 14.19
CA GLN A 33 15.87 9.41 14.91
C GLN A 33 17.07 9.41 13.96
N CYS A 34 16.97 8.74 12.83
CA CYS A 34 18.03 8.69 11.82
C CYS A 34 18.37 10.10 11.30
N LEU A 35 17.37 10.87 10.91
CA LEU A 35 17.54 12.21 10.36
C LEU A 35 18.15 13.16 11.40
N SER A 36 17.68 13.10 12.64
CA SER A 36 18.20 13.93 13.74
C SER A 36 19.66 13.64 14.06
N LEU A 37 20.05 12.36 14.06
CA LEU A 37 21.45 11.95 14.23
C LEU A 37 22.35 12.44 13.10
N LYS A 38 21.89 12.36 11.86
CA LYS A 38 22.65 12.81 10.67
C LYS A 38 22.82 14.33 10.60
N LEU A 39 21.82 15.07 11.06
CA LEU A 39 21.82 16.54 11.02
C LEU A 39 22.32 17.18 12.33
N GLY A 40 22.57 16.38 13.38
CA GLY A 40 23.07 16.88 14.68
C GLY A 40 22.07 17.75 15.45
N GLN A 41 20.78 17.68 15.12
CA GLN A 41 19.70 18.43 15.77
C GLN A 41 18.40 17.64 15.74
N THR A 42 17.47 17.92 16.66
CA THR A 42 16.17 17.27 16.69
C THR A 42 15.33 17.71 15.51
N ILE A 43 14.93 16.75 14.66
CA ILE A 43 14.06 16.97 13.51
C ILE A 43 12.78 16.17 13.69
N SER A 44 11.64 16.83 13.49
CA SER A 44 10.33 16.19 13.39
C SER A 44 9.86 16.19 11.96
N ILE A 45 9.29 15.07 11.51
CA ILE A 45 8.74 14.94 10.16
C ILE A 45 7.20 14.87 10.17
N THR A 46 6.59 15.43 9.15
CA THR A 46 5.14 15.34 8.93
C THR A 46 4.85 14.51 7.69
N GLY A 47 4.20 13.37 7.86
CA GLY A 47 3.88 12.45 6.77
C GLY A 47 2.64 12.84 5.96
N CYS A 48 2.52 12.28 4.75
CA CYS A 48 1.38 12.47 3.83
C CYS A 48 0.06 11.83 4.31
N GLY A 49 0.12 10.98 5.31
CA GLY A 49 -1.02 10.29 5.90
C GLY A 49 -0.59 9.34 7.01
N ARG A 50 -1.56 8.71 7.66
CA ARG A 50 -1.32 7.65 8.64
C ARG A 50 -1.55 6.31 7.97
N THR A 51 -0.67 5.33 8.22
CA THR A 51 -0.92 3.94 7.93
C THR A 51 -1.12 3.17 9.23
N ASP A 52 -1.99 2.17 9.21
CA ASP A 52 -2.23 1.30 10.37
C ASP A 52 -1.03 0.35 10.59
N THR A 53 -0.99 -0.30 11.76
CA THR A 53 -0.02 -1.35 12.10
C THR A 53 0.02 -2.40 11.00
N GLY A 54 1.21 -2.72 10.49
CA GLY A 54 1.45 -3.74 9.48
C GLY A 54 1.13 -3.32 8.04
N VAL A 55 0.68 -2.09 7.79
CA VAL A 55 0.43 -1.57 6.44
C VAL A 55 1.72 -1.07 5.81
N HIS A 56 1.96 -1.41 4.56
CA HIS A 56 3.15 -1.04 3.79
C HIS A 56 2.95 0.25 3.00
N ALA A 57 4.05 0.84 2.54
CA ALA A 57 4.01 1.94 1.58
C ALA A 57 5.17 1.81 0.58
N ARG A 58 4.86 1.87 -0.72
CA ARG A 58 5.85 1.90 -1.81
C ARG A 58 6.24 3.31 -2.19
N ASN A 59 5.30 4.24 -2.07
CA ASN A 59 5.54 5.66 -2.34
C ASN A 59 4.95 6.49 -1.19
N TYR A 60 5.77 6.83 -0.22
CA TYR A 60 5.38 7.63 0.93
C TYR A 60 6.16 8.94 0.95
N TYR A 61 5.49 10.02 1.32
CA TYR A 61 6.09 11.34 1.39
C TYR A 61 5.96 11.93 2.80
N ALA A 62 7.03 12.57 3.24
CA ALA A 62 7.03 13.39 4.45
C ALA A 62 7.74 14.70 4.18
N HIS A 63 7.55 15.70 5.04
CA HIS A 63 8.35 16.93 5.01
C HIS A 63 8.90 17.24 6.39
N PHE A 64 9.97 18.01 6.40
CA PHE A 64 10.56 18.61 7.59
C PHE A 64 11.09 20.00 7.28
N ASP A 65 11.25 20.79 8.34
CA ASP A 65 11.83 22.11 8.31
C ASP A 65 13.18 22.10 9.04
N ILE A 66 14.15 22.87 8.54
CA ILE A 66 15.48 22.99 9.13
C ILE A 66 15.95 24.46 9.02
N GLU A 67 16.79 24.92 9.96
CA GLU A 67 17.24 26.32 9.97
C GLU A 67 18.22 26.61 8.83
N GLN A 68 19.14 25.69 8.57
CA GLN A 68 20.18 25.84 7.56
C GLN A 68 19.86 25.04 6.30
N GLU A 69 20.18 25.56 5.14
CA GLU A 69 20.04 24.82 3.90
C GLU A 69 20.98 23.62 3.86
N LEU A 70 20.42 22.50 3.39
CA LEU A 70 21.18 21.27 3.17
C LEU A 70 22.03 21.41 1.91
N LYS A 71 23.33 21.22 2.03
CA LYS A 71 24.28 21.37 0.92
C LYS A 71 24.18 20.21 -0.09
N ASP A 72 23.92 19.02 0.41
CA ASP A 72 23.90 17.78 -0.39
C ASP A 72 22.80 16.85 0.13
N THR A 73 21.65 16.90 -0.52
CA THR A 73 20.48 16.07 -0.15
C THR A 73 20.61 14.62 -0.65
N GLU A 74 21.40 14.38 -1.70
CA GLU A 74 21.67 13.03 -2.22
C GLU A 74 22.59 12.28 -1.26
N MET A 75 23.66 12.93 -0.81
CA MET A 75 24.55 12.37 0.22
C MET A 75 23.82 12.09 1.52
N LEU A 76 22.90 12.98 1.95
CA LEU A 76 22.09 12.77 3.15
C LEU A 76 21.19 11.54 2.98
N ALA A 77 20.51 11.38 1.86
CA ALA A 77 19.69 10.21 1.57
C ALA A 77 20.52 8.91 1.59
N HIS A 78 21.72 8.93 0.99
CA HIS A 78 22.65 7.81 1.03
C HIS A 78 23.09 7.45 2.47
N GLN A 79 23.45 8.44 3.26
CA GLN A 79 23.85 8.25 4.65
C GLN A 79 22.70 7.75 5.54
N MET A 80 21.47 8.19 5.28
CA MET A 80 20.30 7.69 5.97
C MET A 80 20.06 6.20 5.63
N ASN A 81 20.12 5.83 4.34
CA ASN A 81 19.95 4.44 3.92
C ASN A 81 21.01 3.49 4.50
N ALA A 82 22.24 3.97 4.71
CA ALA A 82 23.28 3.18 5.38
C ALA A 82 23.02 2.97 6.89
N PHE A 83 22.16 3.77 7.50
CA PHE A 83 21.84 3.71 8.93
C PHE A 83 20.46 3.10 9.21
N LEU A 84 19.49 3.35 8.35
CA LEU A 84 18.11 2.84 8.49
C LEU A 84 18.09 1.31 8.37
N PRO A 85 17.15 0.63 9.05
CA PRO A 85 16.94 -0.80 8.86
C PRO A 85 16.47 -1.09 7.42
N GLU A 86 16.70 -2.32 6.96
CA GLU A 86 16.43 -2.80 5.60
C GLU A 86 14.98 -2.63 5.11
N ASP A 87 14.04 -2.47 6.03
CA ASP A 87 12.62 -2.32 5.76
C ASP A 87 12.17 -0.86 5.56
N ILE A 88 13.11 0.10 5.59
CA ILE A 88 12.86 1.52 5.24
C ILE A 88 13.93 1.98 4.26
N VAL A 89 13.51 2.59 3.16
CA VAL A 89 14.41 3.21 2.17
C VAL A 89 14.01 4.64 1.88
N ILE A 90 15.00 5.54 1.82
CA ILE A 90 14.86 6.91 1.34
C ILE A 90 15.29 6.96 -0.11
N TYR A 91 14.37 7.29 -1.01
CA TYR A 91 14.66 7.42 -2.45
C TYR A 91 15.23 8.79 -2.78
N ARG A 92 14.67 9.85 -2.16
CA ARG A 92 15.05 11.22 -2.48
C ARG A 92 14.71 12.17 -1.33
N ILE A 93 15.56 13.20 -1.16
CA ILE A 93 15.30 14.38 -0.34
C ILE A 93 15.49 15.60 -1.23
N TRP A 94 14.56 16.57 -1.21
CA TRP A 94 14.68 17.81 -2.00
C TRP A 94 13.95 18.96 -1.32
N GLN A 95 14.43 20.16 -1.59
CA GLN A 95 13.80 21.38 -1.11
C GLN A 95 12.51 21.67 -1.87
N VAL A 96 11.52 22.14 -1.15
CA VAL A 96 10.22 22.57 -1.71
C VAL A 96 9.86 23.96 -1.23
N ALA A 97 8.84 24.56 -1.81
CA ALA A 97 8.29 25.82 -1.33
C ALA A 97 7.87 25.70 0.15
N PRO A 98 8.10 26.71 1.00
CA PRO A 98 7.86 26.65 2.45
C PRO A 98 6.40 26.33 2.83
N GLU A 99 5.44 26.68 1.98
CA GLU A 99 4.00 26.39 2.14
C GLU A 99 3.62 24.96 1.78
N MET A 100 4.50 24.21 1.11
CA MET A 100 4.21 22.82 0.71
C MET A 100 4.08 21.91 1.94
N HIS A 101 2.98 21.19 2.01
CA HIS A 101 2.66 20.32 3.13
C HIS A 101 2.37 18.89 2.65
N ALA A 102 3.13 17.91 3.09
CA ALA A 102 3.03 16.52 2.62
C ALA A 102 1.60 15.94 2.71
N ARG A 103 0.82 16.33 3.72
CA ARG A 103 -0.54 15.82 3.89
C ARG A 103 -1.60 16.64 3.15
N PHE A 104 -1.53 17.97 3.24
CA PHE A 104 -2.63 18.85 2.81
C PHE A 104 -2.58 19.22 1.34
N ASN A 105 -1.38 19.22 0.74
CA ASN A 105 -1.23 19.44 -0.71
C ASN A 105 -1.35 18.16 -1.54
N ALA A 106 -1.43 16.98 -0.91
CA ALA A 106 -1.67 15.74 -1.63
C ALA A 106 -3.11 15.69 -2.16
N VAL A 107 -3.24 15.50 -3.46
CA VAL A 107 -4.51 15.51 -4.21
C VAL A 107 -5.22 14.18 -4.12
N SER A 108 -4.46 13.09 -4.16
CA SER A 108 -5.00 11.74 -4.08
C SER A 108 -4.02 10.76 -3.42
N ARG A 109 -4.55 9.64 -2.98
CA ARG A 109 -3.81 8.46 -2.51
C ARG A 109 -4.38 7.26 -3.22
N THR A 110 -3.50 6.34 -3.61
CA THR A 110 -3.86 5.06 -4.21
C THR A 110 -3.36 3.94 -3.33
N TYR A 111 -4.25 3.01 -3.03
CA TYR A 111 -3.92 1.79 -2.29
C TYR A 111 -4.15 0.57 -3.16
N HIS A 112 -3.28 -0.43 -2.99
CA HIS A 112 -3.52 -1.79 -3.47
C HIS A 112 -3.69 -2.73 -2.29
N TYR A 113 -4.66 -3.64 -2.41
CA TYR A 113 -4.82 -4.77 -1.51
C TYR A 113 -4.60 -6.06 -2.28
N TYR A 114 -3.63 -6.85 -1.85
CA TYR A 114 -3.20 -8.06 -2.54
C TYR A 114 -3.80 -9.32 -1.92
N ILE A 115 -4.36 -10.20 -2.74
CA ILE A 115 -4.96 -11.48 -2.32
C ILE A 115 -4.33 -12.60 -3.13
N THR A 116 -3.81 -13.62 -2.44
CA THR A 116 -3.39 -14.88 -3.08
C THR A 116 -4.48 -15.93 -2.90
N ARG A 117 -4.79 -16.66 -4.00
CA ARG A 117 -5.78 -17.73 -4.03
C ARG A 117 -5.14 -19.10 -3.83
N THR A 118 -3.84 -19.17 -3.94
CA THR A 118 -3.04 -20.37 -3.72
C THR A 118 -2.07 -20.14 -2.59
N LYS A 119 -1.82 -21.15 -1.75
CA LYS A 119 -0.82 -21.06 -0.69
C LYS A 119 0.56 -20.83 -1.30
N ASN A 120 1.19 -19.71 -0.96
CA ASN A 120 2.51 -19.35 -1.46
C ASN A 120 3.39 -18.87 -0.28
N PRO A 121 4.50 -19.55 0.04
CA PRO A 121 5.39 -19.17 1.14
C PRO A 121 6.08 -17.82 0.92
N PHE A 122 6.15 -17.32 -0.32
CA PHE A 122 6.76 -16.03 -0.64
C PHE A 122 5.80 -14.84 -0.51
N HIS A 123 4.51 -15.10 -0.28
CA HIS A 123 3.46 -14.10 -0.10
C HIS A 123 2.81 -14.11 1.29
N THR A 124 3.55 -14.58 2.30
CA THR A 124 3.02 -14.69 3.67
C THR A 124 2.85 -13.34 4.36
N ASN A 125 3.64 -12.33 3.98
CA ASN A 125 3.69 -11.03 4.64
C ASN A 125 3.30 -9.85 3.72
N ASP A 126 2.85 -10.12 2.49
CA ASP A 126 2.55 -9.11 1.47
C ASP A 126 1.23 -9.37 0.71
N ALA A 127 0.59 -10.52 0.93
CA ALA A 127 -0.72 -10.83 0.37
C ALA A 127 -1.59 -11.61 1.37
N TYR A 128 -2.89 -11.39 1.30
CA TYR A 128 -3.88 -12.12 2.10
C TYR A 128 -4.22 -13.44 1.42
N PHE A 129 -3.88 -14.57 2.04
CA PHE A 129 -4.31 -15.88 1.55
C PHE A 129 -5.80 -16.09 1.83
N LEU A 130 -6.58 -16.22 0.76
CA LEU A 130 -8.02 -16.45 0.84
C LEU A 130 -8.42 -17.68 0.01
N TYR A 131 -8.86 -18.71 0.69
CA TYR A 131 -9.37 -19.93 0.07
C TYR A 131 -10.85 -19.81 -0.28
N GLY A 132 -11.30 -20.62 -1.27
CA GLY A 132 -12.70 -20.71 -1.70
C GLY A 132 -13.02 -19.81 -2.90
N ASP A 133 -14.17 -19.98 -3.54
CA ASP A 133 -14.54 -19.25 -4.73
C ASP A 133 -14.93 -17.80 -4.43
N LEU A 134 -14.66 -16.91 -5.37
CA LEU A 134 -15.04 -15.51 -5.34
C LEU A 134 -15.68 -15.13 -6.69
N ASP A 135 -16.84 -14.51 -6.63
CA ASP A 135 -17.47 -13.86 -7.78
C ASP A 135 -16.86 -12.45 -7.97
N ILE A 136 -15.77 -12.41 -8.76
CA ILE A 136 -15.03 -11.16 -9.02
C ILE A 136 -15.92 -10.14 -9.78
N ALA A 137 -16.82 -10.62 -10.64
CA ALA A 137 -17.72 -9.74 -11.37
C ALA A 137 -18.66 -9.00 -10.43
N LYS A 138 -19.29 -9.69 -9.47
CA LYS A 138 -20.12 -9.06 -8.44
C LYS A 138 -19.32 -8.15 -7.51
N MET A 139 -18.08 -8.52 -7.18
CA MET A 139 -17.20 -7.66 -6.39
C MET A 139 -16.87 -6.35 -7.15
N GLN A 140 -16.71 -6.42 -8.47
CA GLN A 140 -16.50 -5.23 -9.29
C GLN A 140 -17.78 -4.37 -9.42
N GLU A 141 -18.95 -4.98 -9.57
CA GLU A 141 -20.23 -4.26 -9.54
C GLU A 141 -20.40 -3.51 -8.20
N ALA A 142 -20.11 -4.16 -7.09
CA ALA A 142 -20.15 -3.53 -5.77
C ALA A 142 -19.09 -2.41 -5.62
N ALA A 143 -17.87 -2.58 -6.16
CA ALA A 143 -16.87 -1.54 -6.17
C ALA A 143 -17.32 -0.29 -6.95
N ASN A 144 -18.10 -0.47 -8.02
CA ASN A 144 -18.68 0.65 -8.78
C ASN A 144 -19.72 1.44 -7.97
N ILE A 145 -20.41 0.82 -7.04
CA ILE A 145 -21.35 1.49 -6.13
C ILE A 145 -20.66 2.56 -5.27
N LEU A 146 -19.37 2.38 -4.94
CA LEU A 146 -18.62 3.36 -4.14
C LEU A 146 -18.57 4.76 -4.77
N PHE A 147 -18.71 4.89 -6.09
CA PHE A 147 -18.72 6.19 -6.76
C PHE A 147 -20.01 6.99 -6.57
N GLU A 148 -21.06 6.35 -6.07
CA GLU A 148 -22.37 6.97 -5.84
C GLU A 148 -22.47 7.68 -4.47
N TYR A 149 -21.44 7.50 -3.61
CA TYR A 149 -21.43 8.00 -2.23
C TYR A 149 -20.19 8.84 -1.94
N ASP A 150 -20.33 9.78 -1.01
CA ASP A 150 -19.23 10.57 -0.46
C ASP A 150 -18.98 10.28 1.02
N ASP A 151 -20.01 9.91 1.79
CA ASP A 151 -19.91 9.63 3.23
C ASP A 151 -19.61 8.14 3.48
N PHE A 152 -18.40 7.86 3.98
CA PHE A 152 -17.91 6.51 4.25
C PHE A 152 -17.83 6.20 5.74
N THR A 153 -18.72 6.73 6.56
CA THR A 153 -18.75 6.51 8.02
C THR A 153 -18.77 5.03 8.39
N SER A 154 -19.52 4.20 7.66
CA SER A 154 -19.59 2.74 7.88
C SER A 154 -18.25 2.02 7.73
N PHE A 155 -17.28 2.61 7.04
CA PHE A 155 -15.96 2.02 6.88
C PHE A 155 -14.88 2.68 7.75
N SER A 156 -15.25 3.70 8.54
CA SER A 156 -14.32 4.40 9.43
C SER A 156 -14.20 3.71 10.78
N LYS A 157 -12.98 3.67 11.34
CA LYS A 157 -12.81 3.29 12.74
C LYS A 157 -13.50 4.33 13.63
N VAL A 158 -14.29 3.86 14.61
CA VAL A 158 -15.00 4.69 15.58
C VAL A 158 -14.02 5.53 16.41
N HIS A 159 -14.45 6.68 16.91
CA HIS A 159 -13.66 7.60 17.75
C HIS A 159 -12.40 8.18 17.07
N THR A 160 -12.50 8.57 15.81
CA THR A 160 -11.43 9.31 15.12
C THR A 160 -11.71 10.82 15.18
N GLN A 161 -10.65 11.62 15.45
CA GLN A 161 -10.73 13.08 15.43
C GLN A 161 -10.70 13.61 13.98
N VAL A 162 -11.77 13.39 13.23
CA VAL A 162 -11.93 13.93 11.87
C VAL A 162 -13.13 14.88 11.82
N LYS A 163 -13.02 15.96 11.03
CA LYS A 163 -14.11 16.94 10.87
C LYS A 163 -15.26 16.41 10.02
N THR A 164 -14.97 15.50 9.09
CA THR A 164 -15.94 14.88 8.18
C THR A 164 -15.47 13.50 7.76
N ASN A 165 -16.41 12.61 7.48
CA ASN A 165 -16.16 11.28 6.94
C ASN A 165 -16.32 11.21 5.40
N ASN A 166 -16.39 12.38 4.75
CA ASN A 166 -16.51 12.46 3.31
C ASN A 166 -15.16 12.18 2.65
N CYS A 167 -15.20 11.35 1.60
CA CYS A 167 -14.08 10.99 0.75
C CYS A 167 -14.59 10.88 -0.69
N LYS A 168 -13.85 11.40 -1.65
CA LYS A 168 -14.19 11.28 -3.06
C LYS A 168 -13.42 10.13 -3.67
N ILE A 169 -14.12 9.02 -3.99
CA ILE A 169 -13.51 7.89 -4.70
C ILE A 169 -13.27 8.29 -6.16
N MET A 170 -12.08 8.02 -6.67
CA MET A 170 -11.65 8.34 -8.03
C MET A 170 -11.40 7.08 -8.87
N GLU A 171 -11.05 5.95 -8.22
CA GLU A 171 -10.86 4.65 -8.83
C GLU A 171 -11.19 3.55 -7.81
N ALA A 172 -11.87 2.49 -8.24
CA ALA A 172 -12.13 1.29 -7.45
C ALA A 172 -12.27 0.10 -8.41
N ARG A 173 -11.22 -0.74 -8.51
CA ARG A 173 -11.23 -1.85 -9.45
C ARG A 173 -10.50 -3.08 -8.95
N TRP A 174 -10.99 -4.24 -9.39
CA TRP A 174 -10.34 -5.53 -9.23
C TRP A 174 -9.63 -5.92 -10.51
N PHE A 175 -8.44 -6.50 -10.40
CA PHE A 175 -7.70 -7.05 -11.54
C PHE A 175 -6.70 -8.11 -11.04
N GLU A 176 -6.18 -8.90 -11.97
CA GLU A 176 -5.11 -9.85 -11.67
C GLU A 176 -3.75 -9.28 -12.09
N GLN A 177 -2.77 -9.47 -11.24
CA GLN A 177 -1.38 -9.09 -11.49
C GLN A 177 -0.45 -10.11 -10.81
N ASP A 178 0.51 -10.67 -11.57
CA ASP A 178 1.54 -11.60 -11.08
C ASP A 178 0.96 -12.80 -10.28
N GLY A 179 -0.22 -13.28 -10.69
CA GLY A 179 -0.94 -14.38 -10.02
C GLY A 179 -1.64 -13.99 -8.72
N LEU A 180 -1.70 -12.72 -8.39
CA LEU A 180 -2.45 -12.16 -7.27
C LEU A 180 -3.71 -11.46 -7.76
N LEU A 181 -4.81 -11.59 -7.01
CA LEU A 181 -5.98 -10.75 -7.16
C LEU A 181 -5.74 -9.44 -6.42
N VAL A 182 -5.85 -8.32 -7.11
CA VAL A 182 -5.54 -6.99 -6.58
C VAL A 182 -6.78 -6.11 -6.60
N PHE A 183 -7.06 -5.47 -5.47
CA PHE A 183 -8.01 -4.37 -5.41
C PHE A 183 -7.26 -3.04 -5.37
N ARG A 184 -7.44 -2.24 -6.41
CA ARG A 184 -6.90 -0.87 -6.46
C ARG A 184 -8.01 0.13 -6.13
N ILE A 185 -7.72 1.03 -5.19
CA ILE A 185 -8.64 2.12 -4.84
C ILE A 185 -7.87 3.43 -4.73
N LYS A 186 -8.41 4.49 -5.35
CA LYS A 186 -7.89 5.85 -5.33
C LYS A 186 -8.95 6.81 -4.83
N ALA A 187 -8.56 7.70 -3.93
CA ALA A 187 -9.43 8.76 -3.40
C ALA A 187 -8.63 10.01 -3.03
N ASP A 188 -9.31 11.15 -2.87
CA ASP A 188 -8.73 12.39 -2.34
C ASP A 188 -8.19 12.22 -0.92
N ARG A 189 -8.86 11.39 -0.13
CA ARG A 189 -8.45 10.99 1.23
C ARG A 189 -9.07 9.65 1.60
N PHE A 190 -8.52 9.05 2.67
CA PHE A 190 -9.10 7.86 3.29
C PHE A 190 -9.27 8.08 4.80
N LEU A 191 -10.30 7.47 5.36
CA LEU A 191 -10.52 7.37 6.79
C LEU A 191 -9.67 6.23 7.37
N ARG A 192 -9.46 6.26 8.68
CA ARG A 192 -8.73 5.19 9.36
C ARG A 192 -9.43 3.85 9.16
N ASN A 193 -8.68 2.83 8.70
CA ASN A 193 -9.15 1.48 8.42
C ASN A 193 -10.12 1.35 7.21
N MET A 194 -10.43 2.43 6.50
CA MET A 194 -11.47 2.47 5.45
C MET A 194 -11.23 1.44 4.35
N VAL A 195 -10.07 1.42 3.73
CA VAL A 195 -9.77 0.48 2.63
C VAL A 195 -9.92 -0.97 3.07
N ARG A 196 -9.44 -1.33 4.26
CA ARG A 196 -9.54 -2.68 4.81
C ARG A 196 -10.98 -3.10 5.09
N ALA A 197 -11.82 -2.17 5.56
CA ALA A 197 -13.24 -2.42 5.78
C ALA A 197 -14.00 -2.57 4.46
N ILE A 198 -13.71 -1.72 3.47
CA ILE A 198 -14.29 -1.82 2.11
C ILE A 198 -13.94 -3.19 1.51
N VAL A 199 -12.67 -3.58 1.46
CA VAL A 199 -12.25 -4.87 0.89
C VAL A 199 -12.93 -6.02 1.62
N GLY A 200 -12.97 -5.99 2.96
CA GLY A 200 -13.64 -7.03 3.74
C GLY A 200 -15.12 -7.19 3.38
N THR A 201 -15.82 -6.08 3.16
CA THR A 201 -17.24 -6.09 2.77
C THR A 201 -17.43 -6.57 1.33
N LEU A 202 -16.56 -6.13 0.40
CA LEU A 202 -16.57 -6.63 -0.98
C LEU A 202 -16.30 -8.13 -1.07
N LEU A 203 -15.47 -8.68 -0.19
CA LEU A 203 -15.23 -10.12 -0.10
C LEU A 203 -16.47 -10.91 0.35
N GLU A 204 -17.32 -10.36 1.21
CA GLU A 204 -18.58 -11.01 1.58
C GLU A 204 -19.55 -11.09 0.40
N ILE A 205 -19.54 -10.10 -0.50
CA ILE A 205 -20.29 -10.13 -1.77
C ILE A 205 -19.72 -11.21 -2.70
N GLY A 206 -18.39 -11.25 -2.85
CA GLY A 206 -17.73 -12.26 -3.68
C GLY A 206 -17.95 -13.69 -3.22
N LYS A 207 -18.17 -13.91 -1.93
CA LYS A 207 -18.53 -15.19 -1.32
C LYS A 207 -20.04 -15.52 -1.40
N GLY A 208 -20.85 -14.61 -1.98
CA GLY A 208 -22.31 -14.75 -2.04
C GLY A 208 -23.04 -14.62 -0.68
N ARG A 209 -22.41 -13.97 0.31
CA ARG A 209 -22.96 -13.77 1.66
C ARG A 209 -23.63 -12.43 1.86
N MET A 210 -23.47 -11.51 0.88
CA MET A 210 -24.06 -10.17 0.88
C MET A 210 -24.49 -9.82 -0.54
N THR A 211 -25.66 -9.22 -0.69
CA THR A 211 -26.16 -8.71 -1.97
C THR A 211 -25.68 -7.27 -2.23
N LEU A 212 -25.88 -6.77 -3.46
CA LEU A 212 -25.55 -5.37 -3.80
C LEU A 212 -26.46 -4.39 -3.06
N GLU A 213 -27.72 -4.75 -2.84
CA GLU A 213 -28.69 -3.95 -2.07
C GLU A 213 -28.30 -3.86 -0.60
N GLU A 214 -27.87 -4.96 0.00
CA GLU A 214 -27.37 -4.97 1.37
C GLU A 214 -26.09 -4.13 1.49
N PHE A 215 -25.21 -4.15 0.49
CA PHE A 215 -24.02 -3.31 0.46
C PHE A 215 -24.37 -1.80 0.44
N ARG A 216 -25.36 -1.39 -0.36
CA ARG A 216 -25.90 -0.02 -0.34
C ARG A 216 -26.42 0.34 1.05
N ALA A 217 -27.22 -0.52 1.64
CA ALA A 217 -27.76 -0.34 2.98
C ALA A 217 -26.66 -0.19 4.05
N VAL A 218 -25.55 -0.95 3.94
CA VAL A 218 -24.37 -0.80 4.82
C VAL A 218 -23.79 0.62 4.74
N ILE A 219 -23.64 1.17 3.52
CA ILE A 219 -23.10 2.53 3.35
C ILE A 219 -24.05 3.56 3.96
N GLU A 220 -25.35 3.45 3.67
CA GLU A 220 -26.39 4.40 4.05
C GLU A 220 -26.66 4.44 5.56
N ARG A 221 -26.50 3.32 6.26
CA ARG A 221 -26.70 3.25 7.72
C ARG A 221 -25.65 3.99 8.53
N LYS A 222 -24.50 4.30 7.94
CA LYS A 222 -23.38 5.03 8.59
C LYS A 222 -22.95 4.40 9.92
N ASP A 223 -23.05 3.07 10.01
CA ASP A 223 -22.64 2.29 11.17
C ASP A 223 -21.50 1.32 10.80
N ARG A 224 -20.39 1.41 11.54
CA ARG A 224 -19.23 0.52 11.34
C ARG A 224 -19.54 -0.94 11.65
N CYS A 225 -20.49 -1.22 12.52
CA CYS A 225 -20.87 -2.59 12.89
C CYS A 225 -21.57 -3.34 11.75
N GLU A 226 -22.17 -2.63 10.82
CA GLU A 226 -22.86 -3.19 9.65
C GLU A 226 -21.89 -3.60 8.53
N ALA A 227 -20.70 -2.99 8.46
CA ALA A 227 -19.71 -3.34 7.47
C ALA A 227 -18.98 -4.64 7.82
N GLY A 228 -18.51 -5.34 6.80
CA GLY A 228 -17.74 -6.57 6.94
C GLY A 228 -16.48 -6.40 7.82
N THR A 229 -15.97 -7.53 8.30
CA THR A 229 -14.71 -7.57 9.06
C THR A 229 -13.56 -7.00 8.25
N SER A 230 -12.77 -6.13 8.86
CA SER A 230 -11.59 -5.56 8.19
C SER A 230 -10.56 -6.63 7.87
N VAL A 231 -10.11 -6.68 6.62
CA VAL A 231 -9.10 -7.63 6.16
C VAL A 231 -7.72 -7.34 6.79
N PRO A 232 -6.80 -8.33 6.82
CA PRO A 232 -5.46 -8.19 7.38
C PRO A 232 -4.68 -7.00 6.81
N ALA A 233 -3.87 -6.35 7.65
CA ALA A 233 -3.15 -5.14 7.27
C ALA A 233 -1.95 -5.40 6.35
N HIS A 234 -1.26 -6.54 6.53
CA HIS A 234 -0.04 -6.92 5.82
C HIS A 234 -0.19 -7.07 4.30
N ALA A 235 -1.41 -7.08 3.79
CA ALA A 235 -1.67 -7.13 2.36
C ALA A 235 -2.05 -5.76 1.77
N LEU A 236 -2.05 -4.69 2.58
CA LEU A 236 -2.39 -3.34 2.15
C LEU A 236 -1.13 -2.50 1.93
N PHE A 237 -1.06 -1.89 0.76
CA PHE A 237 0.05 -1.02 0.34
C PHE A 237 -0.47 0.36 -0.07
N LEU A 238 0.12 1.42 0.48
CA LEU A 238 0.04 2.74 -0.13
C LEU A 238 0.96 2.75 -1.35
N GLU A 239 0.37 2.73 -2.54
CA GLU A 239 1.10 2.63 -3.81
C GLU A 239 1.53 3.98 -4.35
N GLU A 240 0.69 5.00 -4.18
CA GLU A 240 0.92 6.30 -4.80
C GLU A 240 0.29 7.44 -4.00
N VAL A 241 0.95 8.56 -3.96
CA VAL A 241 0.43 9.85 -3.47
C VAL A 241 0.69 10.90 -4.53
N GLU A 242 -0.36 11.54 -5.01
CA GLU A 242 -0.24 12.56 -6.06
C GLU A 242 -0.27 13.98 -5.46
N TYR A 243 0.52 14.87 -6.06
CA TYR A 243 0.57 16.29 -5.76
C TYR A 243 0.43 17.08 -7.05
N ARG A 244 -0.27 18.24 -7.03
CA ARG A 244 -0.49 19.04 -8.24
C ARG A 244 0.78 19.68 -8.80
N GLN A 245 1.71 20.07 -7.93
CA GLN A 245 3.02 20.62 -8.28
C GLN A 245 4.01 20.28 -7.18
N MET A 246 5.08 19.60 -7.54
CA MET A 246 6.24 19.38 -6.69
C MET A 246 7.48 20.01 -7.32
N ASP A 247 7.36 21.25 -7.84
CA ASP A 247 8.49 21.94 -8.46
C ASP A 247 9.46 22.43 -7.38
N SER A 248 10.74 22.13 -7.57
CA SER A 248 11.82 22.72 -6.78
C SER A 248 11.89 24.22 -7.06
N PRO A 249 12.09 25.09 -6.07
CA PRO A 249 12.19 26.54 -6.28
C PRO A 249 13.44 27.00 -7.06
N ALA A 250 14.37 26.12 -7.39
CA ALA A 250 15.58 26.49 -8.12
C ALA A 250 16.05 25.40 -9.10
N GLY A 251 16.00 25.71 -10.39
CA GLY A 251 16.87 25.15 -11.40
C GLY A 251 16.27 24.12 -12.36
N ASN A 252 16.12 24.53 -13.61
CA ASN A 252 16.01 23.76 -14.85
C ASN A 252 14.86 22.77 -14.98
N GLY A 253 13.83 23.25 -15.69
CA GLY A 253 12.72 22.43 -16.17
C GLY A 253 13.16 21.16 -16.89
N LYS A 254 13.06 20.06 -16.22
CA LYS A 254 12.79 18.76 -16.83
C LYS A 254 11.56 18.22 -16.18
N ASN A 255 10.47 18.17 -16.94
CA ASN A 255 9.28 17.43 -16.58
C ASN A 255 9.68 16.00 -16.21
N ILE A 256 9.72 15.68 -14.93
CA ILE A 256 9.84 14.31 -14.47
C ILE A 256 8.42 13.76 -14.42
N ARG A 257 7.91 13.33 -15.57
CA ARG A 257 6.89 12.28 -15.59
C ARG A 257 7.52 11.06 -14.94
N SER A 258 6.82 10.45 -14.03
CA SER A 258 7.17 9.18 -13.42
C SER A 258 7.30 8.11 -14.52
N GLU A 259 8.48 7.96 -15.09
CA GLU A 259 8.85 6.80 -15.89
C GLU A 259 9.35 5.69 -14.94
N CYS A 260 8.42 5.09 -14.23
CA CYS A 260 8.59 3.76 -13.64
C CYS A 260 7.69 2.82 -14.42
N GLY A 261 8.26 2.14 -15.41
CA GLY A 261 7.52 1.12 -16.17
C GLY A 261 7.94 1.04 -17.62
N GLY A 262 9.24 1.01 -17.90
CA GLY A 262 9.77 0.68 -19.22
C GLY A 262 9.71 -0.83 -19.44
N GLY A 263 8.62 -1.35 -19.99
CA GLY A 263 8.63 -2.63 -20.66
C GLY A 263 9.51 -2.54 -21.90
N ASN A 264 10.61 -3.30 -21.95
CA ASN A 264 11.38 -3.51 -23.15
C ASN A 264 10.48 -4.06 -24.25
N GLY A 265 10.17 -3.23 -25.23
CA GLY A 265 9.53 -3.64 -26.47
C GLY A 265 10.47 -4.55 -27.26
N PHE A 266 10.21 -5.84 -27.22
CA PHE A 266 10.73 -6.77 -28.22
C PHE A 266 9.98 -6.52 -29.52
N GLN A 267 10.72 -6.07 -30.53
CA GLN A 267 10.25 -6.12 -31.93
C GLN A 267 10.20 -7.58 -32.39
N PRO A 268 9.19 -8.00 -33.14
CA PRO A 268 9.11 -9.35 -33.64
C PRO A 268 10.10 -9.53 -34.79
N VAL A 269 11.06 -10.43 -34.63
CA VAL A 269 11.88 -10.97 -35.71
C VAL A 269 11.11 -12.12 -36.34
N SER A 270 10.98 -12.06 -37.67
CA SER A 270 10.27 -12.97 -38.53
C SER A 270 10.72 -14.45 -38.37
N SER A 271 9.70 -15.30 -38.33
CA SER A 271 9.60 -16.73 -38.66
C SER A 271 10.85 -17.45 -39.20
N SER A 272 11.30 -18.48 -38.48
CA SER A 272 11.73 -19.73 -39.09
C SER A 272 11.28 -20.91 -38.22
N THR A 273 10.49 -21.78 -38.83
CA THR A 273 9.91 -23.01 -38.32
C THR A 273 11.01 -24.01 -38.00
N ALA A 274 11.15 -24.40 -36.73
CA ALA A 274 11.85 -25.63 -36.37
C ALA A 274 11.03 -26.35 -35.30
N ALA A 275 10.47 -27.49 -35.73
CA ALA A 275 9.74 -28.43 -34.87
C ALA A 275 10.69 -28.98 -33.79
N CYS A 276 10.35 -28.75 -32.52
CA CYS A 276 11.01 -29.39 -31.40
C CYS A 276 10.05 -30.39 -30.75
N GLN A 277 10.45 -31.66 -30.84
CA GLN A 277 9.73 -32.83 -30.33
C GLN A 277 9.56 -32.75 -28.80
N GLN A 278 8.35 -32.94 -28.35
CA GLN A 278 8.01 -33.16 -26.94
C GLN A 278 8.64 -34.49 -26.46
N LYS A 279 9.61 -34.41 -25.57
CA LYS A 279 10.02 -35.53 -24.71
C LYS A 279 9.10 -35.58 -23.50
N GLN A 280 8.25 -36.59 -23.44
CA GLN A 280 7.48 -36.96 -22.25
C GLN A 280 8.43 -37.42 -21.14
N MET A 281 8.29 -36.84 -19.96
CA MET A 281 8.93 -37.36 -18.76
C MET A 281 8.18 -38.59 -18.23
N PRO A 282 8.88 -39.59 -17.67
CA PRO A 282 8.26 -40.79 -17.12
C PRO A 282 7.58 -40.52 -15.78
N PRO A 283 6.54 -41.32 -15.42
CA PRO A 283 5.79 -41.12 -14.16
C PRO A 283 6.63 -41.58 -12.95
N PHE A 284 6.47 -40.84 -11.85
CA PHE A 284 7.07 -41.15 -10.55
C PHE A 284 6.60 -42.53 -10.01
N PRO A 285 7.47 -43.33 -9.38
CA PRO A 285 7.06 -44.60 -8.79
C PRO A 285 6.24 -44.38 -7.51
N LYS A 286 5.14 -45.10 -7.40
CA LYS A 286 4.32 -45.22 -6.18
C LYS A 286 5.15 -45.99 -5.13
N GLY A 287 5.66 -45.32 -4.14
CA GLY A 287 6.35 -45.91 -2.99
C GLY A 287 5.41 -46.28 -1.86
N ASN A 288 5.62 -47.44 -1.34
CA ASN A 288 4.85 -48.23 -0.38
C ASN A 288 4.58 -47.53 0.99
N LEU A 289 3.39 -47.82 1.53
CA LEU A 289 3.04 -47.69 2.94
C LEU A 289 4.11 -48.33 3.85
N ILE A 290 4.62 -47.57 4.81
CA ILE A 290 5.32 -48.14 5.96
C ILE A 290 4.30 -48.31 7.10
N LYS A 291 4.21 -49.58 7.50
CA LYS A 291 3.42 -50.04 8.63
C LYS A 291 3.95 -49.52 9.96
N SER A 292 3.00 -49.25 10.84
CA SER A 292 3.05 -49.14 12.29
C SER A 292 4.30 -49.72 12.98
N LEU A 293 4.91 -48.93 13.88
CA LEU A 293 5.66 -49.45 15.02
C LEU A 293 5.02 -48.92 16.30
N ASN A 294 4.32 -49.84 16.97
CA ASN A 294 3.99 -49.79 18.40
C ASN A 294 5.32 -49.85 19.19
N LEU A 295 5.51 -48.92 20.10
CA LEU A 295 6.42 -49.14 21.23
C LEU A 295 5.68 -48.73 22.52
N LYS A 296 5.39 -49.77 23.30
CA LYS A 296 5.07 -49.72 24.74
C LYS A 296 6.39 -49.46 25.49
N SER A 297 6.35 -48.57 26.42
CA SER A 297 6.79 -48.59 27.82
C SER A 297 6.82 -47.17 28.39
#